data_b4dd09897555c4d82fa075aebc7cf6e9
#
_entry.id   b4dd09897555c4d82fa075aebc7cf6e9
#
_cell.length_a   1.000
_cell.length_b   1.000
_cell.length_c   1.000
_cell.angle_alpha   90.00
_cell.angle_beta   90.00
_cell.angle_gamma   90.00
#
_symmetry.space_group_name_H-M   'P 1'
#
loop_
_entity.id
_entity.type
_entity.pdbx_description
1 polymer ?
#
loop_
_entity_poly.entity_id
_entity_poly.type
_entity_poly.pdbx_seq_one_letter_code
_entity_poly.pdbx_strand_id
1 'polypeptide(L)'
;IDVRDAVSIKSALKMPLKSKLKVIGIVTTRRSRGHRLFLDIEDREDSITVMATDSEVVRKGLSILQDQVLCIDAIKYRQDLLVAKDFIWPDIPSKPPNRSKEPLCAAFLSDIHIGSIHFNKELFDRFTRWMNLELGSLQSKKLAGRVKYVIIAGDLVDGIGVYPNQIRELEITDIREQYKIAGMLLQELPEYVEIIIIPGNHDAVRKSLPQDPLSREYAEVLDENARIHLYGNPSRLQLHNVETFISHGKALDEILAHAPGLEFQKPVEGMELLLRCRHVAPTYGSSTPIAPEREDRLVISTTPDIFHMGHIHIFGTKKYKGSTLIASASWQNQTPFQVRVNLTPTIGVAPIVDLQTHKVIPIDFKKLG
;
A
#
# COMPACT_ATOMS: atom_id res chain seq x y z
N ILE A 1 -9.89 18.03 -1.25
CA ILE A 1 -11.28 18.00 -1.72
C ILE A 1 -11.56 19.40 -2.24
N ASP A 2 -11.79 19.56 -3.54
CA ASP A 2 -12.24 20.86 -4.10
C ASP A 2 -13.75 20.97 -3.90
N VAL A 3 -14.15 21.29 -2.68
CA VAL A 3 -15.55 21.55 -2.32
C VAL A 3 -15.67 23.01 -1.92
N ARG A 4 -15.95 23.87 -2.91
CA ARG A 4 -15.94 25.34 -2.75
C ARG A 4 -17.02 25.88 -1.82
N ASP A 5 -18.02 25.08 -1.49
CA ASP A 5 -19.22 25.46 -0.71
C ASP A 5 -19.23 24.85 0.69
N ALA A 6 -18.13 24.23 1.15
CA ALA A 6 -18.07 23.69 2.49
C ALA A 6 -17.89 24.82 3.52
N VAL A 7 -18.64 24.72 4.61
CA VAL A 7 -18.55 25.64 5.75
C VAL A 7 -17.84 24.95 6.93
N SER A 8 -17.27 25.73 7.86
CA SER A 8 -16.73 25.16 9.12
C SER A 8 -17.87 24.58 9.97
N ILE A 9 -17.54 23.60 10.81
CA ILE A 9 -18.53 22.98 11.73
C ILE A 9 -19.10 24.05 12.65
N LYS A 10 -18.31 24.98 13.13
CA LYS A 10 -18.77 26.13 13.93
C LYS A 10 -19.80 26.99 13.21
N SER A 11 -19.62 27.21 11.92
CA SER A 11 -20.61 27.92 11.09
C SER A 11 -21.87 27.08 10.89
N ALA A 12 -21.71 25.77 10.64
CA ALA A 12 -22.81 24.83 10.51
C ALA A 12 -23.68 24.76 11.77
N LEU A 13 -23.08 24.83 12.96
CA LEU A 13 -23.81 24.87 14.25
C LEU A 13 -24.75 26.06 14.38
N LYS A 14 -24.43 27.21 13.77
CA LYS A 14 -25.20 28.45 13.81
C LYS A 14 -26.25 28.57 12.70
N MET A 15 -26.20 27.69 11.68
CA MET A 15 -27.16 27.75 10.56
C MET A 15 -28.58 27.41 11.00
N PRO A 16 -29.61 27.97 10.36
CA PRO A 16 -31.01 27.63 10.60
C PRO A 16 -31.31 26.17 10.34
N LEU A 17 -32.29 25.61 11.04
CA LEU A 17 -32.81 24.27 10.77
C LEU A 17 -33.27 24.15 9.30
N LYS A 18 -33.12 22.95 8.72
CA LYS A 18 -33.40 22.62 7.32
C LYS A 18 -32.45 23.25 6.29
N SER A 19 -31.44 24.01 6.70
CA SER A 19 -30.37 24.46 5.79
C SER A 19 -29.66 23.28 5.14
N LYS A 20 -29.42 23.38 3.83
CA LYS A 20 -28.55 22.50 3.08
C LYS A 20 -27.12 23.03 3.20
N LEU A 21 -26.15 22.18 3.50
CA LEU A 21 -24.77 22.59 3.70
C LEU A 21 -23.81 21.41 3.44
N LYS A 22 -22.55 21.76 3.25
CA LYS A 22 -21.46 20.78 3.23
C LYS A 22 -20.47 21.13 4.34
N VAL A 23 -19.99 20.11 5.04
CA VAL A 23 -18.91 20.22 6.05
C VAL A 23 -17.79 19.29 5.71
N ILE A 24 -16.56 19.69 6.02
CA ILE A 24 -15.38 18.82 5.94
C ILE A 24 -14.90 18.60 7.36
N GLY A 25 -14.65 17.34 7.72
CA GLY A 25 -14.15 16.99 9.04
C GLY A 25 -13.46 15.64 9.07
N ILE A 26 -12.75 15.39 10.17
CA ILE A 26 -12.17 14.09 10.51
C ILE A 26 -13.23 13.29 11.25
N VAL A 27 -13.36 12.00 10.92
CA VAL A 27 -14.30 11.08 11.60
C VAL A 27 -13.66 10.60 12.90
N THR A 28 -14.19 11.04 14.04
CA THR A 28 -13.70 10.61 15.34
C THR A 28 -14.35 9.32 15.84
N THR A 29 -15.62 9.10 15.53
CA THR A 29 -16.32 7.85 15.84
C THR A 29 -17.28 7.45 14.73
N ARG A 30 -17.49 6.14 14.59
CA ARG A 30 -18.49 5.53 13.73
C ARG A 30 -19.33 4.51 14.51
N ARG A 31 -20.65 4.70 14.50
CA ARG A 31 -21.58 3.83 15.23
C ARG A 31 -22.77 3.48 14.36
N SER A 32 -23.21 2.23 14.37
CA SER A 32 -24.45 1.80 13.73
C SER A 32 -25.50 1.48 14.79
N ARG A 33 -26.74 1.93 14.56
CA ARG A 33 -27.88 1.62 15.42
C ARG A 33 -29.12 1.30 14.56
N GLY A 34 -29.49 0.04 14.50
CA GLY A 34 -30.48 -0.43 13.54
C GLY A 34 -30.04 -0.15 12.11
N HIS A 35 -30.92 0.49 11.32
CA HIS A 35 -30.63 0.87 9.93
C HIS A 35 -30.00 2.25 9.78
N ARG A 36 -29.46 2.84 10.85
CA ARG A 36 -28.87 4.18 10.84
C ARG A 36 -27.39 4.12 11.12
N LEU A 37 -26.64 4.97 10.42
CA LEU A 37 -25.23 5.22 10.68
C LEU A 37 -25.07 6.58 11.35
N PHE A 38 -24.26 6.64 12.40
CA PHE A 38 -23.87 7.86 13.08
C PHE A 38 -22.37 8.04 12.98
N LEU A 39 -21.95 9.24 12.61
CA LEU A 39 -20.57 9.68 12.63
C LEU A 39 -20.44 10.89 13.53
N ASP A 40 -19.47 10.90 14.43
CA ASP A 40 -19.05 12.14 15.02
C ASP A 40 -17.85 12.63 14.21
N ILE A 41 -17.90 13.89 13.81
CA ILE A 41 -16.85 14.52 12.99
C ILE A 41 -16.39 15.80 13.67
N GLU A 42 -15.12 16.13 13.50
CA GLU A 42 -14.53 17.38 13.99
C GLU A 42 -13.72 18.09 12.92
N ASP A 43 -13.62 19.40 13.04
CA ASP A 43 -12.65 20.23 12.35
C ASP A 43 -11.75 20.94 13.38
N ARG A 44 -11.01 21.98 12.97
CA ARG A 44 -10.12 22.71 13.88
C ARG A 44 -10.84 23.57 14.92
N GLU A 45 -12.14 23.79 14.75
CA GLU A 45 -12.90 24.73 15.57
C GLU A 45 -13.95 24.04 16.45
N ASP A 46 -14.59 22.98 15.96
CA ASP A 46 -15.74 22.37 16.63
C ASP A 46 -15.99 20.92 16.18
N SER A 47 -17.00 20.27 16.76
CA SER A 47 -17.46 18.93 16.42
C SER A 47 -18.97 18.88 16.24
N ILE A 48 -19.44 17.90 15.45
CA ILE A 48 -20.88 17.70 15.18
C ILE A 48 -21.18 16.24 14.87
N THR A 49 -22.38 15.78 15.31
CA THR A 49 -22.88 14.46 14.94
C THR A 49 -23.56 14.50 13.56
N VAL A 50 -23.28 13.49 12.75
CA VAL A 50 -23.91 13.26 11.45
C VAL A 50 -24.66 11.95 11.49
N MET A 51 -25.91 11.93 11.04
CA MET A 51 -26.74 10.72 10.95
C MET A 51 -27.08 10.45 9.47
N ALA A 52 -26.85 9.24 9.01
CA ALA A 52 -27.38 8.73 7.76
C ALA A 52 -28.58 7.80 8.02
N THR A 53 -29.66 8.00 7.27
CA THR A 53 -30.91 7.22 7.39
C THR A 53 -31.36 6.60 6.07
N ASP A 54 -30.94 7.16 4.95
CA ASP A 54 -31.17 6.59 3.63
C ASP A 54 -30.31 5.33 3.45
N SER A 55 -30.89 4.27 2.91
CA SER A 55 -30.22 2.95 2.82
C SER A 55 -28.98 2.97 1.94
N GLU A 56 -28.97 3.77 0.87
CA GLU A 56 -27.82 3.90 -0.04
C GLU A 56 -26.70 4.70 0.61
N VAL A 57 -27.04 5.81 1.28
CA VAL A 57 -26.10 6.62 2.04
C VAL A 57 -25.50 5.84 3.20
N VAL A 58 -26.30 5.07 3.94
CA VAL A 58 -25.83 4.17 5.00
C VAL A 58 -24.86 3.13 4.43
N ARG A 59 -25.21 2.43 3.35
CA ARG A 59 -24.35 1.45 2.69
C ARG A 59 -23.02 2.05 2.26
N LYS A 60 -23.05 3.25 1.68
CA LYS A 60 -21.86 4.02 1.29
C LYS A 60 -21.00 4.35 2.52
N GLY A 61 -21.64 4.75 3.61
CA GLY A 61 -20.96 5.11 4.86
C GLY A 61 -20.34 3.95 5.64
N LEU A 62 -20.71 2.70 5.35
CA LEU A 62 -20.11 1.53 6.02
C LEU A 62 -18.62 1.38 5.74
N SER A 63 -18.12 1.86 4.60
CA SER A 63 -16.70 1.85 4.25
C SER A 63 -15.90 3.03 4.84
N ILE A 64 -16.54 3.90 5.61
CA ILE A 64 -15.86 5.03 6.27
C ILE A 64 -15.02 4.48 7.42
N LEU A 65 -13.74 4.88 7.41
CA LEU A 65 -12.79 4.55 8.47
C LEU A 65 -12.78 5.66 9.53
N GLN A 66 -12.38 5.31 10.74
CA GLN A 66 -12.05 6.32 11.76
C GLN A 66 -10.82 7.11 11.30
N ASP A 67 -10.69 8.34 11.77
CA ASP A 67 -9.63 9.32 11.49
C ASP A 67 -9.52 9.79 10.03
N GLN A 68 -10.33 9.26 9.12
CA GLN A 68 -10.32 9.76 7.74
C GLN A 68 -11.03 11.10 7.59
N VAL A 69 -10.55 11.91 6.66
CA VAL A 69 -11.18 13.17 6.27
C VAL A 69 -12.28 12.91 5.24
N LEU A 70 -13.45 13.48 5.48
CA LEU A 70 -14.60 13.44 4.56
C LEU A 70 -15.21 14.81 4.37
N CYS A 71 -15.81 15.03 3.19
CA CYS A 71 -16.83 16.04 3.03
C CYS A 71 -18.22 15.38 3.10
N ILE A 72 -19.12 15.98 3.84
CA ILE A 72 -20.47 15.49 4.06
C ILE A 72 -21.45 16.51 3.51
N ASP A 73 -22.22 16.10 2.50
CA ASP A 73 -23.40 16.84 2.05
C ASP A 73 -24.56 16.51 2.98
N ALA A 74 -25.16 17.51 3.62
CA ALA A 74 -26.11 17.28 4.70
C ALA A 74 -27.21 18.35 4.77
N ILE A 75 -28.21 18.03 5.57
CA ILE A 75 -29.26 18.98 5.99
C ILE A 75 -29.18 19.15 7.51
N LYS A 76 -29.24 20.39 7.99
CA LYS A 76 -29.31 20.71 9.41
C LYS A 76 -30.63 20.20 10.00
N TYR A 77 -30.56 19.27 10.93
CA TYR A 77 -31.75 18.64 11.52
C TYR A 77 -32.03 19.15 12.94
N ARG A 78 -30.99 19.26 13.77
CA ARG A 78 -31.01 19.86 15.12
C ARG A 78 -29.80 20.75 15.31
N GLN A 79 -29.68 21.39 16.45
CA GLN A 79 -28.56 22.28 16.74
C GLN A 79 -27.18 21.57 16.56
N ASP A 80 -27.07 20.34 17.01
CA ASP A 80 -25.87 19.50 17.05
C ASP A 80 -25.92 18.29 16.13
N LEU A 81 -26.92 18.21 15.22
CA LEU A 81 -27.16 17.06 14.38
C LEU A 81 -27.40 17.43 12.92
N LEU A 82 -26.62 16.83 12.05
CA LEU A 82 -26.81 16.85 10.60
C LEU A 82 -27.41 15.52 10.10
N VAL A 83 -28.22 15.56 9.05
CA VAL A 83 -28.66 14.37 8.31
C VAL A 83 -27.93 14.35 6.98
N ALA A 84 -27.06 13.33 6.81
CA ALA A 84 -26.28 13.14 5.61
C ALA A 84 -27.18 12.84 4.40
N LYS A 85 -26.85 13.45 3.28
CA LYS A 85 -27.39 13.18 1.94
C LYS A 85 -26.36 12.45 1.09
N ASP A 86 -25.08 12.73 1.32
CA ASP A 86 -23.98 12.01 0.68
C ASP A 86 -22.69 12.15 1.49
N PHE A 87 -21.78 11.18 1.28
CA PHE A 87 -20.41 11.18 1.75
C PHE A 87 -19.46 11.31 0.55
N ILE A 88 -18.56 12.27 0.60
CA ILE A 88 -17.62 12.59 -0.48
C ILE A 88 -16.20 12.42 0.04
N TRP A 89 -15.50 11.44 -0.50
CA TRP A 89 -14.08 11.20 -0.18
C TRP A 89 -13.18 12.23 -0.87
N PRO A 90 -11.98 12.50 -0.33
CA PRO A 90 -10.97 13.32 -1.02
C PRO A 90 -10.64 12.79 -2.41
N ASP A 91 -10.58 11.48 -2.54
CA ASP A 91 -10.35 10.69 -3.74
C ASP A 91 -9.32 11.27 -4.74
N ILE A 92 -8.72 10.42 -5.53
CA ILE A 92 -7.88 10.86 -6.63
C ILE A 92 -8.74 11.26 -7.83
N PRO A 93 -8.35 12.32 -8.58
CA PRO A 93 -9.01 12.64 -9.83
C PRO A 93 -8.74 11.57 -10.89
N SER A 94 -9.70 11.34 -11.77
CA SER A 94 -9.49 10.49 -12.95
C SER A 94 -8.60 11.23 -13.94
N LYS A 95 -7.49 10.61 -14.34
CA LYS A 95 -6.59 11.12 -15.39
C LYS A 95 -6.06 9.98 -16.25
N PRO A 96 -5.75 10.22 -17.54
CA PRO A 96 -4.93 9.27 -18.31
C PRO A 96 -3.57 9.09 -17.62
N PRO A 97 -3.04 7.86 -17.50
CA PRO A 97 -1.72 7.64 -16.92
C PRO A 97 -0.62 8.17 -17.85
N ASN A 98 0.44 8.72 -17.27
CA ASN A 98 1.67 8.99 -18.00
C ASN A 98 2.28 7.67 -18.51
N ARG A 99 3.06 7.74 -19.56
CA ARG A 99 3.63 6.55 -20.21
C ARG A 99 5.09 6.78 -20.55
N SER A 100 5.88 5.73 -20.49
CA SER A 100 7.23 5.74 -21.03
C SER A 100 7.19 5.92 -22.55
N LYS A 101 8.16 6.65 -23.09
CA LYS A 101 8.41 6.70 -24.55
C LYS A 101 9.14 5.45 -25.03
N GLU A 102 9.89 4.81 -24.15
CA GLU A 102 10.70 3.63 -24.43
C GLU A 102 9.97 2.34 -24.03
N PRO A 103 10.19 1.23 -24.74
CA PRO A 103 9.51 -0.04 -24.49
C PRO A 103 10.11 -0.79 -23.29
N LEU A 104 10.18 -0.14 -22.13
CA LEU A 104 10.73 -0.68 -20.91
C LEU A 104 9.66 -1.30 -20.00
N CYS A 105 10.09 -2.23 -19.17
CA CYS A 105 9.27 -2.86 -18.16
C CYS A 105 9.88 -2.65 -16.77
N ALA A 106 9.04 -2.79 -15.74
CA ALA A 106 9.43 -2.85 -14.35
C ALA A 106 8.84 -4.11 -13.70
N ALA A 107 9.64 -4.80 -12.87
CA ALA A 107 9.20 -5.90 -12.03
C ALA A 107 8.88 -5.36 -10.63
N PHE A 108 7.72 -5.72 -10.08
CA PHE A 108 7.23 -5.26 -8.79
C PHE A 108 7.23 -6.42 -7.79
N LEU A 109 8.11 -6.38 -6.82
CA LEU A 109 8.32 -7.42 -5.81
C LEU A 109 8.11 -6.85 -4.42
N SER A 110 7.91 -7.72 -3.44
CA SER A 110 7.95 -7.43 -2.00
C SER A 110 8.11 -8.74 -1.22
N ASP A 111 8.22 -8.65 0.08
CA ASP A 111 8.07 -9.77 1.00
C ASP A 111 8.97 -10.97 0.62
N ILE A 112 10.26 -10.68 0.44
CA ILE A 112 11.26 -11.70 0.07
C ILE A 112 11.62 -12.54 1.31
N HIS A 113 11.75 -11.91 2.48
CA HIS A 113 12.00 -12.53 3.77
C HIS A 113 13.28 -13.38 3.80
N ILE A 114 14.38 -12.84 3.28
CA ILE A 114 15.69 -13.49 3.36
C ILE A 114 16.07 -13.65 4.82
N GLY A 115 16.53 -14.86 5.18
CA GLY A 115 16.85 -15.23 6.56
C GLY A 115 15.78 -16.08 7.24
N SER A 116 14.56 -16.15 6.69
CA SER A 116 13.50 -17.06 7.12
C SER A 116 13.76 -18.49 6.64
N ILE A 117 13.45 -19.51 7.47
CA ILE A 117 13.40 -20.92 7.03
C ILE A 117 12.34 -21.16 5.95
N HIS A 118 11.40 -20.22 5.81
CA HIS A 118 10.35 -20.28 4.82
C HIS A 118 10.69 -19.54 3.51
N PHE A 119 11.82 -18.85 3.42
CA PHE A 119 12.27 -18.22 2.18
C PHE A 119 12.41 -19.25 1.07
N ASN A 120 11.72 -19.05 -0.05
CA ASN A 120 11.77 -19.97 -1.18
C ASN A 120 12.89 -19.56 -2.15
N LYS A 121 14.12 -19.92 -1.78
CA LYS A 121 15.34 -19.62 -2.55
C LYS A 121 15.25 -20.15 -3.98
N GLU A 122 14.66 -21.35 -4.19
CA GLU A 122 14.54 -21.94 -5.52
C GLU A 122 13.71 -21.07 -6.47
N LEU A 123 12.57 -20.57 -6.01
CA LEU A 123 11.74 -19.69 -6.82
C LEU A 123 12.41 -18.35 -7.10
N PHE A 124 13.18 -17.81 -6.13
CA PHE A 124 13.94 -16.58 -6.33
C PHE A 124 15.09 -16.79 -7.31
N ASP A 125 15.81 -17.92 -7.26
CA ASP A 125 16.81 -18.33 -8.26
C ASP A 125 16.19 -18.42 -9.66
N ARG A 126 15.01 -19.02 -9.79
CA ARG A 126 14.29 -19.06 -11.08
C ARG A 126 13.97 -17.68 -11.61
N PHE A 127 13.59 -16.72 -10.75
CA PHE A 127 13.41 -15.31 -11.15
C PHE A 127 14.74 -14.72 -11.64
N THR A 128 15.83 -14.90 -10.91
CA THR A 128 17.16 -14.40 -11.29
C THR A 128 17.63 -14.99 -12.63
N ARG A 129 17.49 -16.29 -12.83
CA ARG A 129 17.82 -16.97 -14.09
C ARG A 129 16.93 -16.52 -15.24
N TRP A 130 15.65 -16.24 -14.98
CA TRP A 130 14.76 -15.66 -15.98
C TRP A 130 15.19 -14.25 -16.37
N MET A 131 15.57 -13.42 -15.42
CA MET A 131 16.12 -12.09 -15.68
C MET A 131 17.40 -12.14 -16.51
N ASN A 132 18.25 -13.14 -16.31
CA ASN A 132 19.47 -13.40 -17.06
C ASN A 132 19.22 -14.12 -18.40
N LEU A 133 17.95 -14.26 -18.83
CA LEU A 133 17.57 -14.91 -20.10
C LEU A 133 17.90 -16.40 -20.19
N GLU A 134 18.13 -17.06 -19.07
CA GLU A 134 18.48 -18.50 -19.02
C GLU A 134 17.22 -19.38 -18.99
N LEU A 135 16.10 -18.88 -18.44
CA LEU A 135 14.88 -19.63 -18.20
C LEU A 135 13.70 -19.06 -19.00
N GLY A 136 12.81 -19.93 -19.45
CA GLY A 136 11.55 -19.57 -20.13
C GLY A 136 11.62 -19.56 -21.66
N SER A 137 10.45 -19.44 -22.30
CA SER A 137 10.30 -19.36 -23.77
C SER A 137 10.97 -18.11 -24.35
N LEU A 138 11.20 -18.10 -25.67
CA LEU A 138 11.77 -16.93 -26.37
C LEU A 138 10.93 -15.65 -26.10
N GLN A 139 9.60 -15.76 -26.08
CA GLN A 139 8.73 -14.62 -25.77
C GLN A 139 8.90 -14.13 -24.33
N SER A 140 9.02 -15.06 -23.38
CA SER A 140 9.27 -14.76 -21.97
C SER A 140 10.64 -14.10 -21.77
N LYS A 141 11.68 -14.59 -22.43
CA LYS A 141 13.03 -14.00 -22.41
C LYS A 141 13.05 -12.58 -23.04
N LYS A 142 12.31 -12.34 -24.13
CA LYS A 142 12.13 -10.99 -24.70
C LYS A 142 11.47 -10.03 -23.70
N LEU A 143 10.55 -10.51 -22.87
CA LEU A 143 9.95 -9.70 -21.79
C LEU A 143 10.99 -9.40 -20.71
N ALA A 144 11.74 -10.41 -20.24
CA ALA A 144 12.81 -10.25 -19.25
C ALA A 144 13.85 -9.21 -19.69
N GLY A 145 14.32 -9.27 -20.94
CA GLY A 145 15.29 -8.31 -21.50
C GLY A 145 14.80 -6.86 -21.59
N ARG A 146 13.51 -6.62 -21.38
CA ARG A 146 12.92 -5.25 -21.31
C ARG A 146 12.80 -4.73 -19.87
N VAL A 147 13.05 -5.55 -18.84
CA VAL A 147 12.94 -5.15 -17.45
C VAL A 147 14.15 -4.28 -17.09
N LYS A 148 13.90 -2.99 -16.93
CA LYS A 148 14.92 -2.01 -16.53
C LYS A 148 14.94 -1.79 -15.03
N TYR A 149 13.82 -2.01 -14.34
CA TYR A 149 13.65 -1.74 -12.92
C TYR A 149 13.14 -2.98 -12.17
N VAL A 150 13.74 -3.28 -11.02
CA VAL A 150 13.20 -4.19 -10.00
C VAL A 150 12.87 -3.35 -8.79
N ILE A 151 11.60 -3.34 -8.38
CA ILE A 151 11.09 -2.53 -7.28
C ILE A 151 10.66 -3.47 -6.15
N ILE A 152 11.24 -3.30 -4.96
CA ILE A 152 10.98 -4.13 -3.79
C ILE A 152 10.27 -3.27 -2.73
N ALA A 153 8.99 -3.53 -2.51
CA ALA A 153 8.14 -2.79 -1.59
C ALA A 153 8.22 -3.35 -0.15
N GLY A 154 9.41 -3.47 0.39
CA GLY A 154 9.66 -3.83 1.79
C GLY A 154 9.72 -5.32 2.07
N ASP A 155 10.07 -5.64 3.32
CA ASP A 155 10.31 -6.98 3.84
C ASP A 155 11.31 -7.75 2.97
N LEU A 156 12.44 -7.08 2.68
CA LEU A 156 13.56 -7.68 1.96
C LEU A 156 14.14 -8.84 2.77
N VAL A 157 14.33 -8.62 4.07
CA VAL A 157 14.79 -9.62 5.03
C VAL A 157 13.69 -10.00 6.01
N ASP A 158 13.83 -11.16 6.69
CA ASP A 158 12.85 -11.55 7.72
C ASP A 158 13.00 -10.73 9.01
N GLY A 159 14.17 -10.11 9.20
CA GLY A 159 14.46 -9.34 10.40
C GLY A 159 14.70 -10.22 11.63
N ILE A 160 14.80 -9.59 12.81
CA ILE A 160 15.01 -10.28 14.08
C ILE A 160 14.14 -9.61 15.16
N GLY A 161 13.39 -10.42 15.92
CA GLY A 161 12.53 -9.94 17.00
C GLY A 161 11.31 -9.16 16.53
N VAL A 162 10.84 -9.42 15.32
CA VAL A 162 9.65 -8.76 14.75
C VAL A 162 8.37 -9.23 15.42
N TYR A 163 8.31 -10.53 15.79
CA TYR A 163 7.18 -11.13 16.51
C TYR A 163 7.67 -12.17 17.52
N PRO A 164 6.85 -12.54 18.51
CA PRO A 164 7.22 -13.50 19.55
C PRO A 164 7.64 -14.86 18.97
N ASN A 165 8.75 -15.41 19.48
CA ASN A 165 9.35 -16.69 19.07
C ASN A 165 9.86 -16.77 17.62
N GLN A 166 9.97 -15.68 16.89
CA GLN A 166 10.49 -15.66 15.52
C GLN A 166 11.84 -16.37 15.36
N ILE A 167 12.69 -16.33 16.37
CA ILE A 167 14.03 -16.98 16.36
C ILE A 167 13.97 -18.46 15.93
N ARG A 168 12.85 -19.14 16.14
CA ARG A 168 12.64 -20.54 15.73
C ARG A 168 12.29 -20.69 14.25
N GLU A 169 11.97 -19.59 13.58
CA GLU A 169 11.62 -19.53 12.17
C GLU A 169 12.71 -18.84 11.34
N LEU A 170 13.88 -18.55 11.97
CA LEU A 170 15.03 -17.98 11.30
C LEU A 170 16.08 -19.06 10.96
N GLU A 171 16.50 -19.07 9.70
CA GLU A 171 17.71 -19.78 9.23
C GLU A 171 18.95 -18.94 9.54
N ILE A 172 18.83 -17.60 9.43
CA ILE A 172 19.92 -16.65 9.66
C ILE A 172 19.51 -15.72 10.78
N THR A 173 20.22 -15.80 11.91
CA THR A 173 19.91 -15.08 13.16
C THR A 173 20.73 -13.80 13.36
N ASP A 174 21.47 -13.35 12.34
CA ASP A 174 22.19 -12.08 12.31
C ASP A 174 21.62 -11.19 11.22
N ILE A 175 21.19 -9.98 11.58
CA ILE A 175 20.52 -9.04 10.66
C ILE A 175 21.46 -8.55 9.55
N ARG A 176 22.75 -8.35 9.85
CA ARG A 176 23.74 -7.91 8.85
C ARG A 176 24.00 -9.01 7.85
N GLU A 177 24.06 -10.27 8.30
CA GLU A 177 24.22 -11.42 7.40
C GLU A 177 22.99 -11.62 6.52
N GLN A 178 21.75 -11.36 7.04
CA GLN A 178 20.55 -11.36 6.19
C GLN A 178 20.67 -10.34 5.05
N TYR A 179 21.07 -9.09 5.33
CA TYR A 179 21.26 -8.05 4.29
C TYR A 179 22.44 -8.35 3.36
N LYS A 180 23.51 -8.94 3.87
CA LYS A 180 24.65 -9.35 3.04
C LYS A 180 24.21 -10.39 2.01
N ILE A 181 23.46 -11.41 2.42
CA ILE A 181 22.90 -12.41 1.50
C ILE A 181 21.91 -11.78 0.52
N ALA A 182 21.08 -10.85 0.99
CA ALA A 182 20.20 -10.08 0.11
C ALA A 182 21.00 -9.34 -0.98
N GLY A 183 22.08 -8.66 -0.61
CA GLY A 183 22.98 -7.98 -1.55
C GLY A 183 23.58 -8.94 -2.57
N MET A 184 24.05 -10.11 -2.13
CA MET A 184 24.62 -11.13 -3.02
C MET A 184 23.57 -11.62 -4.05
N LEU A 185 22.35 -11.95 -3.60
CA LEU A 185 21.27 -12.39 -4.50
C LEU A 185 20.86 -11.30 -5.49
N LEU A 186 20.81 -10.05 -5.06
CA LEU A 186 20.45 -8.93 -5.94
C LEU A 186 21.58 -8.58 -6.93
N GLN A 187 22.83 -8.84 -6.60
CA GLN A 187 23.97 -8.68 -7.52
C GLN A 187 23.94 -9.65 -8.69
N GLU A 188 23.28 -10.80 -8.56
CA GLU A 188 23.10 -11.78 -9.63
C GLU A 188 22.16 -11.29 -10.74
N LEU A 189 21.39 -10.23 -10.50
CA LEU A 189 20.54 -9.62 -11.53
C LEU A 189 21.39 -8.93 -12.61
N PRO A 190 20.90 -8.83 -13.88
CA PRO A 190 21.65 -8.22 -14.97
C PRO A 190 22.15 -6.81 -14.64
N GLU A 191 23.37 -6.47 -15.06
CA GLU A 191 24.03 -5.20 -14.70
C GLU A 191 23.27 -3.93 -15.15
N TYR A 192 22.44 -4.03 -16.19
CA TYR A 192 21.63 -2.91 -16.68
C TYR A 192 20.38 -2.63 -15.83
N VAL A 193 20.04 -3.50 -14.88
CA VAL A 193 18.83 -3.37 -14.05
C VAL A 193 19.11 -2.46 -12.86
N GLU A 194 18.24 -1.46 -12.68
CA GLU A 194 18.21 -0.61 -11.48
C GLU A 194 17.28 -1.24 -10.43
N ILE A 195 17.72 -1.31 -9.20
CA ILE A 195 17.00 -1.94 -8.10
C ILE A 195 16.58 -0.87 -7.10
N ILE A 196 15.29 -0.79 -6.82
CA ILE A 196 14.70 0.20 -5.92
C ILE A 196 14.12 -0.52 -4.73
N ILE A 197 14.53 -0.15 -3.52
CA ILE A 197 14.11 -0.81 -2.28
C ILE A 197 13.56 0.24 -1.31
N ILE A 198 12.37 0.00 -0.78
CA ILE A 198 11.85 0.66 0.42
C ILE A 198 11.78 -0.36 1.55
N PRO A 199 11.86 0.04 2.83
CA PRO A 199 11.72 -0.90 3.94
C PRO A 199 10.27 -1.31 4.18
N GLY A 200 10.11 -2.48 4.81
CA GLY A 200 8.85 -2.96 5.40
C GLY A 200 8.93 -3.06 6.93
N ASN A 201 7.98 -3.76 7.52
CA ASN A 201 7.93 -3.89 8.99
C ASN A 201 8.89 -4.97 9.54
N HIS A 202 9.44 -5.83 8.70
CA HIS A 202 10.48 -6.81 9.07
C HIS A 202 11.88 -6.21 8.96
N ASP A 203 12.09 -5.22 8.12
CA ASP A 203 13.38 -4.59 7.89
C ASP A 203 13.90 -3.81 9.11
N ALA A 204 15.22 -3.54 9.15
CA ALA A 204 15.91 -2.87 10.24
C ALA A 204 15.68 -1.35 10.26
N VAL A 205 14.43 -0.95 10.45
CA VAL A 205 13.97 0.44 10.53
C VAL A 205 12.97 0.62 11.69
N ARG A 206 12.62 1.86 12.00
CA ARG A 206 11.55 2.12 12.97
C ARG A 206 10.22 1.49 12.53
N LYS A 207 9.42 1.03 13.49
CA LYS A 207 8.13 0.39 13.18
C LYS A 207 7.03 1.37 12.78
N SER A 208 7.16 2.64 13.17
CA SER A 208 6.19 3.69 12.84
C SER A 208 6.41 4.26 11.44
N LEU A 209 5.31 4.56 10.75
CA LEU A 209 5.33 5.27 9.47
C LEU A 209 5.43 6.80 9.69
N PRO A 210 6.05 7.53 8.75
CA PRO A 210 6.86 7.04 7.63
C PRO A 210 8.16 6.40 8.12
N GLN A 211 8.72 5.46 7.36
CA GLN A 211 10.01 4.85 7.66
C GLN A 211 11.12 5.49 6.83
N ASP A 212 12.29 5.70 7.44
CA ASP A 212 13.46 6.18 6.73
C ASP A 212 14.04 5.06 5.84
N PRO A 213 14.89 5.37 4.86
CA PRO A 213 15.63 4.36 4.09
C PRO A 213 16.43 3.43 5.01
N LEU A 214 16.72 2.23 4.52
CA LEU A 214 17.60 1.28 5.22
C LEU A 214 18.93 1.96 5.58
N SER A 215 19.34 1.84 6.85
CA SER A 215 20.58 2.41 7.33
C SER A 215 21.78 1.65 6.79
N ARG A 216 22.83 2.37 6.40
CA ARG A 216 24.14 1.79 6.04
C ARG A 216 24.70 0.88 7.14
N GLU A 217 24.41 1.15 8.39
CA GLU A 217 24.84 0.33 9.51
C GLU A 217 24.45 -1.17 9.35
N TYR A 218 23.28 -1.43 8.77
CA TYR A 218 22.77 -2.80 8.58
C TYR A 218 22.89 -3.28 7.13
N ALA A 219 22.79 -2.37 6.17
CA ALA A 219 22.65 -2.69 4.75
C ALA A 219 23.81 -2.14 3.89
N GLU A 220 25.06 -2.15 4.43
CA GLU A 220 26.26 -1.61 3.76
C GLU A 220 26.43 -2.18 2.35
N VAL A 221 26.30 -3.51 2.19
CA VAL A 221 26.44 -4.19 0.89
C VAL A 221 25.42 -3.71 -0.15
N LEU A 222 24.22 -3.31 0.29
CA LEU A 222 23.19 -2.72 -0.59
C LEU A 222 23.54 -1.28 -0.96
N ASP A 223 24.00 -0.48 0.02
CA ASP A 223 24.33 0.95 -0.16
C ASP A 223 25.56 1.15 -1.07
N GLU A 224 26.49 0.23 -1.05
CA GLU A 224 27.71 0.27 -1.88
C GLU A 224 27.47 -0.14 -3.35
N ASN A 225 26.33 -0.77 -3.65
CA ASN A 225 26.00 -1.14 -5.02
C ASN A 225 25.32 0.01 -5.76
N ALA A 226 26.01 0.61 -6.72
CA ALA A 226 25.52 1.78 -7.48
C ALA A 226 24.19 1.58 -8.23
N ARG A 227 23.75 0.33 -8.42
CA ARG A 227 22.45 0.00 -9.04
C ARG A 227 21.31 -0.15 -8.04
N ILE A 228 21.61 -0.13 -6.74
CA ILE A 228 20.62 -0.27 -5.67
C ILE A 228 20.33 1.12 -5.09
N HIS A 229 19.07 1.48 -5.10
CA HIS A 229 18.57 2.76 -4.62
C HIS A 229 17.68 2.53 -3.41
N LEU A 230 18.11 3.01 -2.24
CA LEU A 230 17.38 2.86 -0.98
C LEU A 230 16.54 4.11 -0.72
N TYR A 231 15.23 3.93 -0.58
CA TYR A 231 14.27 4.99 -0.28
C TYR A 231 13.48 4.68 0.99
N GLY A 232 12.81 5.69 1.55
CA GLY A 232 11.91 5.51 2.70
C GLY A 232 10.55 4.92 2.29
N ASN A 233 9.73 4.61 3.29
CA ASN A 233 8.37 4.10 3.11
C ASN A 233 7.37 5.08 3.74
N PRO A 234 6.43 5.66 2.95
CA PRO A 234 6.26 5.49 1.52
C PRO A 234 7.24 6.33 0.68
N SER A 235 7.35 5.99 -0.62
CA SER A 235 8.14 6.76 -1.58
C SER A 235 7.42 6.98 -2.89
N ARG A 236 7.79 8.07 -3.55
CA ARG A 236 7.28 8.47 -4.85
C ARG A 236 8.46 8.61 -5.82
N LEU A 237 8.38 7.93 -6.93
CA LEU A 237 9.43 7.84 -7.93
C LEU A 237 8.87 8.12 -9.32
N GLN A 238 9.72 8.60 -10.21
CA GLN A 238 9.39 8.74 -11.63
C GLN A 238 10.26 7.79 -12.45
N LEU A 239 9.65 6.77 -13.03
CA LEU A 239 10.29 5.77 -13.86
C LEU A 239 9.98 6.05 -15.33
N HIS A 240 10.93 6.60 -16.09
CA HIS A 240 10.70 6.97 -17.51
C HIS A 240 9.34 7.67 -17.74
N ASN A 241 9.10 8.76 -17.02
CA ASN A 241 7.86 9.55 -17.04
C ASN A 241 6.63 8.91 -16.37
N VAL A 242 6.72 7.68 -15.86
CA VAL A 242 5.64 6.99 -15.12
C VAL A 242 5.78 7.28 -13.63
N GLU A 243 4.80 7.97 -13.06
CA GLU A 243 4.75 8.27 -11.63
C GLU A 243 4.36 7.03 -10.84
N THR A 244 5.31 6.49 -10.05
CA THR A 244 5.13 5.29 -9.26
C THR A 244 5.16 5.65 -7.77
N PHE A 245 4.08 5.33 -7.07
CA PHE A 245 3.99 5.49 -5.62
C PHE A 245 4.06 4.11 -4.96
N ILE A 246 4.98 3.97 -4.00
CA ILE A 246 5.31 2.70 -3.38
C ILE A 246 5.13 2.83 -1.87
N SER A 247 4.44 1.88 -1.27
CA SER A 247 4.37 1.72 0.19
C SER A 247 4.37 0.24 0.51
N HIS A 248 4.96 -0.16 1.65
CA HIS A 248 4.97 -1.56 2.03
C HIS A 248 3.56 -2.13 2.25
N GLY A 249 2.66 -1.38 2.88
CA GLY A 249 1.26 -1.79 2.98
C GLY A 249 0.80 -2.22 4.37
N LYS A 250 1.56 -1.99 5.44
CA LYS A 250 1.22 -2.40 6.81
C LYS A 250 -0.20 -2.01 7.25
N ALA A 251 -0.69 -0.85 6.83
CA ALA A 251 -2.05 -0.39 7.17
C ALA A 251 -3.16 -1.22 6.50
N LEU A 252 -2.86 -2.04 5.49
CA LEU A 252 -3.85 -2.93 4.87
C LEU A 252 -4.38 -3.98 5.84
N ASP A 253 -3.60 -4.42 6.84
CA ASP A 253 -4.06 -5.35 7.89
C ASP A 253 -5.36 -4.87 8.52
N GLU A 254 -5.37 -3.61 8.94
CA GLU A 254 -6.49 -3.02 9.63
C GLU A 254 -7.65 -2.71 8.69
N ILE A 255 -7.34 -2.18 7.52
CA ILE A 255 -8.35 -1.81 6.52
C ILE A 255 -9.12 -3.05 6.06
N LEU A 256 -8.42 -4.13 5.74
CA LEU A 256 -9.03 -5.38 5.29
C LEU A 256 -9.79 -6.10 6.41
N ALA A 257 -9.35 -5.94 7.67
CA ALA A 257 -10.04 -6.54 8.82
C ALA A 257 -11.32 -5.79 9.22
N HIS A 258 -11.36 -4.46 9.08
CA HIS A 258 -12.43 -3.65 9.68
C HIS A 258 -13.36 -2.95 8.67
N ALA A 259 -12.96 -2.79 7.41
CA ALA A 259 -13.83 -2.19 6.41
C ALA A 259 -14.78 -3.25 5.83
N PRO A 260 -16.10 -3.08 5.98
CA PRO A 260 -17.07 -4.06 5.52
C PRO A 260 -16.96 -4.35 4.02
N GLY A 261 -16.97 -5.63 3.67
CA GLY A 261 -16.90 -6.09 2.28
C GLY A 261 -15.49 -6.16 1.70
N LEU A 262 -14.45 -5.85 2.49
CA LEU A 262 -13.07 -6.10 2.13
C LEU A 262 -12.60 -7.45 2.67
N GLU A 263 -11.69 -8.08 1.95
CA GLU A 263 -11.16 -9.42 2.25
C GLU A 263 -9.64 -9.42 2.05
N PHE A 264 -8.91 -10.14 2.89
CA PHE A 264 -7.46 -10.32 2.74
C PHE A 264 -7.07 -10.90 1.38
N GLN A 265 -7.92 -11.75 0.79
CA GLN A 265 -7.70 -12.35 -0.53
C GLN A 265 -7.79 -11.34 -1.69
N LYS A 266 -8.25 -10.11 -1.42
CA LYS A 266 -8.41 -9.05 -2.43
C LYS A 266 -7.74 -7.74 -1.98
N PRO A 267 -6.41 -7.72 -1.71
CA PRO A 267 -5.72 -6.55 -1.13
C PRO A 267 -5.88 -5.28 -1.98
N VAL A 268 -6.05 -5.41 -3.28
CA VAL A 268 -6.25 -4.27 -4.19
C VAL A 268 -7.53 -3.46 -3.90
N GLU A 269 -8.53 -4.07 -3.26
CA GLU A 269 -9.74 -3.33 -2.83
C GLU A 269 -9.41 -2.41 -1.65
N GLY A 270 -8.57 -2.86 -0.72
CA GLY A 270 -8.01 -2.02 0.35
C GLY A 270 -7.14 -0.90 -0.20
N MET A 271 -6.29 -1.19 -1.19
CA MET A 271 -5.48 -0.18 -1.88
C MET A 271 -6.33 0.89 -2.57
N GLU A 272 -7.46 0.51 -3.19
CA GLU A 272 -8.42 1.48 -3.74
C GLU A 272 -8.97 2.39 -2.64
N LEU A 273 -9.34 1.84 -1.49
CA LEU A 273 -9.83 2.65 -0.37
C LEU A 273 -8.77 3.64 0.12
N LEU A 274 -7.49 3.25 0.18
CA LEU A 274 -6.39 4.18 0.50
C LEU A 274 -6.28 5.33 -0.51
N LEU A 275 -6.41 5.06 -1.82
CA LEU A 275 -6.45 6.11 -2.84
C LEU A 275 -7.67 7.03 -2.67
N ARG A 276 -8.82 6.49 -2.30
CA ARG A 276 -10.03 7.26 -1.99
C ARG A 276 -9.83 8.14 -0.75
N CYS A 277 -9.17 7.64 0.28
CA CYS A 277 -8.79 8.41 1.48
C CYS A 277 -7.66 9.41 1.19
N ARG A 278 -6.90 9.22 0.10
CA ARG A 278 -5.64 9.92 -0.22
C ARG A 278 -4.62 9.85 0.91
N HIS A 279 -4.53 8.68 1.55
CA HIS A 279 -3.63 8.44 2.68
C HIS A 279 -3.27 6.97 2.77
N VAL A 280 -1.98 6.63 2.99
CA VAL A 280 -1.52 5.23 3.05
C VAL A 280 -1.73 4.54 4.40
N ALA A 281 -2.05 5.31 5.45
CA ALA A 281 -2.41 4.81 6.78
C ALA A 281 -3.42 5.77 7.42
N PRO A 282 -4.70 5.77 6.99
CA PRO A 282 -5.67 6.80 7.37
C PRO A 282 -6.13 6.72 8.82
N THR A 283 -5.89 5.62 9.53
CA THR A 283 -6.32 5.39 10.90
C THR A 283 -5.17 5.64 11.88
N TYR A 284 -5.37 6.46 12.90
CA TYR A 284 -4.38 6.79 13.92
C TYR A 284 -4.61 5.96 15.20
N GLY A 285 -3.51 5.60 15.89
CA GLY A 285 -3.60 4.87 17.17
C GLY A 285 -4.01 3.39 17.03
N SER A 286 -3.93 2.84 15.84
CA SER A 286 -4.27 1.46 15.51
C SER A 286 -3.05 0.53 15.50
N SER A 287 -3.17 -0.63 14.82
CA SER A 287 -2.09 -1.62 14.67
C SER A 287 -0.90 -1.12 13.86
N THR A 288 -1.07 -0.04 13.08
CA THR A 288 0.01 0.62 12.32
C THR A 288 0.44 1.89 13.04
N PRO A 289 1.58 1.91 13.73
CA PRO A 289 2.06 3.11 14.40
C PRO A 289 2.40 4.22 13.41
N ILE A 290 2.00 5.46 13.72
CA ILE A 290 2.34 6.66 12.95
C ILE A 290 3.21 7.56 13.81
N ALA A 291 4.37 7.97 13.29
CA ALA A 291 5.26 8.90 13.97
C ALA A 291 4.69 10.33 13.90
N PRO A 292 4.83 11.13 14.97
CA PRO A 292 4.35 12.50 15.03
C PRO A 292 5.32 13.43 14.27
N GLU A 293 5.32 13.35 12.95
CA GLU A 293 6.13 14.20 12.08
C GLU A 293 5.49 15.59 11.94
N ARG A 294 6.31 16.61 11.60
CA ARG A 294 5.83 17.99 11.38
C ARG A 294 4.92 18.10 10.15
N GLU A 295 5.19 17.28 9.14
CA GLU A 295 4.43 17.19 7.89
C GLU A 295 3.93 15.76 7.73
N ASP A 296 2.69 15.62 7.30
CA ASP A 296 2.11 14.31 7.02
C ASP A 296 2.60 13.78 5.66
N ARG A 297 3.64 12.98 5.70
CA ARG A 297 4.25 12.34 4.52
C ARG A 297 3.48 11.12 4.02
N LEU A 298 2.41 10.73 4.71
CA LEU A 298 1.57 9.58 4.33
C LEU A 298 0.44 9.98 3.38
N VAL A 299 0.28 11.28 3.13
CA VAL A 299 -0.72 11.82 2.21
C VAL A 299 -0.36 11.51 0.75
N ILE A 300 -1.32 10.99 0.00
CA ILE A 300 -1.22 10.78 -1.45
C ILE A 300 -1.59 12.10 -2.15
N SER A 301 -0.63 13.00 -2.30
CA SER A 301 -0.82 14.37 -2.79
C SER A 301 -1.17 14.45 -4.28
N THR A 302 -0.63 13.56 -5.12
CA THR A 302 -0.91 13.45 -6.56
C THR A 302 -1.40 12.06 -6.92
N THR A 303 -2.09 11.93 -8.06
CA THR A 303 -2.54 10.62 -8.57
C THR A 303 -1.36 9.87 -9.15
N PRO A 304 -0.94 8.73 -8.58
CA PRO A 304 0.11 7.91 -9.17
C PRO A 304 -0.38 7.20 -10.43
N ASP A 305 0.51 6.96 -11.39
CA ASP A 305 0.23 6.10 -12.55
C ASP A 305 0.29 4.62 -12.16
N ILE A 306 1.19 4.27 -11.22
CA ILE A 306 1.29 2.95 -10.60
C ILE A 306 1.30 3.12 -9.09
N PHE A 307 0.47 2.36 -8.38
CA PHE A 307 0.45 2.26 -6.93
C PHE A 307 0.80 0.83 -6.52
N HIS A 308 1.93 0.67 -5.85
CA HIS A 308 2.49 -0.64 -5.47
C HIS A 308 2.54 -0.84 -3.97
N MET A 309 2.08 -2.01 -3.52
CA MET A 309 2.14 -2.45 -2.13
C MET A 309 2.48 -3.94 -2.02
N GLY A 310 3.05 -4.34 -0.89
CA GLY A 310 3.30 -5.71 -0.45
C GLY A 310 2.50 -6.09 0.79
N HIS A 311 3.16 -6.70 1.77
CA HIS A 311 2.73 -7.00 3.14
C HIS A 311 1.67 -8.12 3.27
N ILE A 312 0.67 -8.16 2.41
CA ILE A 312 -0.42 -9.15 2.52
C ILE A 312 -0.03 -10.51 1.93
N HIS A 313 1.09 -10.58 1.18
CA HIS A 313 1.56 -11.79 0.51
C HIS A 313 0.59 -12.35 -0.55
N ILE A 314 -0.36 -11.57 -1.01
CA ILE A 314 -1.34 -11.99 -2.02
C ILE A 314 -1.23 -11.10 -3.24
N PHE A 315 -0.95 -11.72 -4.40
CA PHE A 315 -0.91 -11.01 -5.67
C PHE A 315 -2.31 -10.54 -6.08
N GLY A 316 -2.39 -9.27 -6.47
CA GLY A 316 -3.59 -8.70 -7.05
C GLY A 316 -3.26 -7.49 -7.93
N THR A 317 -4.11 -7.24 -8.91
CA THR A 317 -4.00 -6.03 -9.75
C THR A 317 -5.38 -5.48 -10.08
N LYS A 318 -5.46 -4.14 -10.13
CA LYS A 318 -6.70 -3.43 -10.45
C LYS A 318 -6.39 -2.12 -11.15
N LYS A 319 -7.30 -1.65 -11.99
CA LYS A 319 -7.28 -0.28 -12.53
C LYS A 319 -8.26 0.59 -11.76
N TYR A 320 -7.81 1.75 -11.31
CA TYR A 320 -8.66 2.73 -10.64
C TYR A 320 -8.33 4.15 -11.09
N LYS A 321 -9.28 4.84 -11.72
CA LYS A 321 -9.18 6.24 -12.18
C LYS A 321 -7.89 6.58 -12.97
N GLY A 322 -7.39 5.62 -13.73
CA GLY A 322 -6.16 5.74 -14.51
C GLY A 322 -4.93 5.14 -13.81
N SER A 323 -4.94 4.97 -12.51
CA SER A 323 -3.87 4.30 -11.76
C SER A 323 -3.92 2.78 -11.94
N THR A 324 -2.74 2.15 -12.00
CA THR A 324 -2.57 0.70 -11.92
C THR A 324 -2.19 0.33 -10.49
N LEU A 325 -3.05 -0.40 -9.79
CA LEU A 325 -2.80 -0.91 -8.45
C LEU A 325 -2.15 -2.29 -8.56
N ILE A 326 -1.10 -2.53 -7.77
CA ILE A 326 -0.36 -3.80 -7.74
C ILE A 326 -0.11 -4.15 -6.28
N ALA A 327 -0.72 -5.23 -5.81
CA ALA A 327 -0.32 -5.91 -4.61
C ALA A 327 0.63 -7.04 -5.00
N SER A 328 1.85 -7.07 -4.47
CA SER A 328 2.84 -8.09 -4.79
C SER A 328 2.57 -9.40 -4.09
N ALA A 329 3.02 -10.48 -4.71
CA ALA A 329 3.17 -11.79 -4.09
C ALA A 329 4.40 -11.84 -3.17
N SER A 330 4.52 -12.89 -2.37
CA SER A 330 5.67 -13.16 -1.52
C SER A 330 6.63 -14.17 -2.16
N TRP A 331 7.87 -14.19 -1.62
CA TRP A 331 8.88 -15.22 -1.90
C TRP A 331 9.09 -16.16 -0.71
N GLN A 332 8.21 -16.06 0.27
CA GLN A 332 8.17 -16.88 1.46
C GLN A 332 7.03 -17.91 1.36
N ASN A 333 7.30 -19.17 1.69
CA ASN A 333 6.30 -20.21 1.82
C ASN A 333 5.34 -19.87 2.97
N GLN A 334 4.14 -20.46 2.95
CA GLN A 334 3.13 -20.23 3.98
C GLN A 334 3.69 -20.52 5.38
N THR A 335 3.64 -19.52 6.25
CA THR A 335 4.13 -19.63 7.63
C THR A 335 3.07 -20.23 8.57
N PRO A 336 3.47 -20.79 9.73
CA PRO A 336 2.52 -21.26 10.74
C PRO A 336 1.53 -20.19 11.21
N PHE A 337 1.95 -18.92 11.22
CA PHE A 337 1.05 -17.80 11.53
C PHE A 337 -0.04 -17.68 10.46
N GLN A 338 0.33 -17.67 9.18
CA GLN A 338 -0.63 -17.55 8.07
C GLN A 338 -1.62 -18.73 8.02
N VAL A 339 -1.15 -19.94 8.36
CA VAL A 339 -2.05 -21.11 8.51
C VAL A 339 -3.11 -20.85 9.59
N ARG A 340 -2.69 -20.35 10.77
CA ARG A 340 -3.61 -20.08 11.89
C ARG A 340 -4.67 -19.04 11.56
N VAL A 341 -4.35 -18.04 10.73
CA VAL A 341 -5.29 -16.98 10.32
C VAL A 341 -5.98 -17.28 8.98
N ASN A 342 -5.83 -18.52 8.48
CA ASN A 342 -6.41 -18.98 7.20
C ASN A 342 -6.05 -18.08 6.00
N LEU A 343 -4.81 -17.61 5.94
CA LEU A 343 -4.27 -16.82 4.85
C LEU A 343 -3.37 -17.70 3.98
N THR A 344 -3.73 -17.88 2.71
CA THR A 344 -2.92 -18.62 1.74
C THR A 344 -2.16 -17.62 0.86
N PRO A 345 -0.84 -17.49 1.00
CA PRO A 345 -0.06 -16.53 0.22
C PRO A 345 0.05 -16.94 -1.25
N THR A 346 0.19 -15.96 -2.12
CA THR A 346 0.68 -16.14 -3.49
C THR A 346 2.21 -16.15 -3.44
N ILE A 347 2.85 -17.21 -3.89
CA ILE A 347 4.29 -17.41 -3.74
C ILE A 347 4.95 -17.47 -5.13
N GLY A 348 6.04 -16.73 -5.32
CA GLY A 348 6.88 -16.79 -6.52
C GLY A 348 6.19 -16.28 -7.78
N VAL A 349 5.38 -15.24 -7.67
CA VAL A 349 4.78 -14.53 -8.80
C VAL A 349 5.36 -13.12 -8.85
N ALA A 350 5.99 -12.75 -9.96
CA ALA A 350 6.43 -11.38 -10.22
C ALA A 350 5.52 -10.69 -11.24
N PRO A 351 4.78 -9.63 -10.86
CA PRO A 351 4.09 -8.78 -11.81
C PRO A 351 5.08 -7.90 -12.58
N ILE A 352 5.13 -8.11 -13.89
CA ILE A 352 5.93 -7.30 -14.82
C ILE A 352 5.01 -6.28 -15.48
N VAL A 353 5.33 -5.01 -15.36
CA VAL A 353 4.54 -3.92 -15.94
C VAL A 353 5.26 -3.33 -17.13
N ASP A 354 4.61 -3.32 -18.26
CA ASP A 354 5.02 -2.58 -19.44
C ASP A 354 4.74 -1.08 -19.22
N LEU A 355 5.79 -0.26 -19.15
CA LEU A 355 5.67 1.17 -18.79
C LEU A 355 5.06 2.03 -19.92
N GLN A 356 4.97 1.52 -21.16
CA GLN A 356 4.27 2.21 -22.26
C GLN A 356 2.76 2.00 -22.21
N THR A 357 2.31 0.80 -21.82
CA THR A 357 0.90 0.40 -21.92
C THR A 357 0.21 0.25 -20.57
N HIS A 358 0.96 0.18 -19.48
CA HIS A 358 0.49 -0.18 -18.15
C HIS A 358 -0.18 -1.56 -18.09
N LYS A 359 0.16 -2.46 -19.03
CA LYS A 359 -0.25 -3.85 -18.98
C LYS A 359 0.57 -4.57 -17.92
N VAL A 360 -0.11 -5.21 -16.99
CA VAL A 360 0.50 -6.08 -15.98
C VAL A 360 0.55 -7.50 -16.52
N ILE A 361 1.74 -8.11 -16.50
CA ILE A 361 2.00 -9.47 -16.98
C ILE A 361 2.58 -10.24 -15.78
N PRO A 362 1.78 -11.01 -15.05
CA PRO A 362 2.29 -11.81 -13.95
C PRO A 362 3.06 -13.02 -14.48
N ILE A 363 4.27 -13.22 -13.98
CA ILE A 363 5.11 -14.40 -14.25
C ILE A 363 5.09 -15.29 -13.03
N ASP A 364 4.54 -16.48 -13.16
CA ASP A 364 4.50 -17.51 -12.10
C ASP A 364 5.71 -18.44 -12.25
N PHE A 365 6.70 -18.28 -11.39
CA PHE A 365 7.95 -19.04 -11.42
C PHE A 365 7.80 -20.50 -11.02
N LYS A 366 6.68 -20.92 -10.44
CA LYS A 366 6.37 -22.34 -10.24
C LYS A 366 6.07 -23.05 -11.57
N LYS A 367 5.52 -22.29 -12.55
CA LYS A 367 5.07 -22.83 -13.84
C LYS A 367 6.02 -22.55 -14.99
N LEU A 368 7.02 -21.69 -14.76
CA LEU A 368 7.98 -21.33 -15.79
C LEU A 368 8.97 -22.48 -15.96
N GLY A 369 8.87 -23.26 -17.02
CA GLY A 369 9.75 -24.38 -17.38
C GLY A 369 10.76 -24.00 -18.42
#